data_8b07420c737f94a28e7dfcfbed0174bb
#
_entry.id   8b07420c737f94a28e7dfcfbed0174bb
#
_cell.length_a   1.000
_cell.length_b   1.000
_cell.length_c   1.000
_cell.angle_alpha   90.00
_cell.angle_beta   90.00
_cell.angle_gamma   90.00
#
_symmetry.space_group_name_H-M   'P 1'
#
loop_
_entity.id
_entity.type
_entity.pdbx_description
1 polymer ?
#
loop_
_entity_poly.entity_id
_entity_poly.type
_entity_poly.pdbx_seq_one_letter_code
_entity_poly.pdbx_strand_id
1 'polypeptide(L)'
;MKQDISISWKDGMAFEADVNGHKIMLDAGEQVGGHNLGPRPKPLMLVALAGCTAMDVVSILNKMRVQLDNFDVKVEGELSEEQPVHYTSMHIIYEFWGKDLPVEKLEKAITLSQERYCGVSAVYSKVMPVTHSMVVHDTK
;
A
#
# COMPACT_ATOMS: atom_id res chain seq x y z
N MET A 1 6.65 18.17 -13.50
CA MET A 1 7.46 17.98 -12.27
C MET A 1 8.07 16.59 -12.27
N LYS A 2 9.29 16.50 -11.82
CA LYS A 2 10.02 15.23 -11.80
C LYS A 2 10.37 14.86 -10.37
N GLN A 3 10.19 13.58 -10.02
CA GLN A 3 10.69 13.01 -8.77
C GLN A 3 11.72 11.95 -9.11
N ASP A 4 12.71 11.79 -8.27
CA ASP A 4 13.71 10.74 -8.46
C ASP A 4 14.03 10.06 -7.12
N ILE A 5 14.55 8.87 -7.23
CA ILE A 5 15.15 8.14 -6.12
C ILE A 5 16.48 7.56 -6.61
N SER A 6 17.32 7.17 -5.68
CA SER A 6 18.54 6.44 -6.02
C SER A 6 18.68 5.24 -5.09
N ILE A 7 19.33 4.20 -5.59
CA ILE A 7 19.67 3.06 -4.75
C ILE A 7 21.17 2.83 -4.87
N SER A 8 21.79 2.40 -3.78
CA SER A 8 23.22 2.12 -3.72
C SER A 8 23.45 0.67 -3.31
N TRP A 9 24.29 -0.01 -4.05
CA TRP A 9 24.70 -1.38 -3.71
C TRP A 9 25.53 -1.38 -2.43
N LYS A 10 25.15 -2.20 -1.48
CA LYS A 10 25.86 -2.28 -0.20
C LYS A 10 26.80 -3.47 -0.15
N ASP A 11 26.27 -4.64 -0.43
CA ASP A 11 27.06 -5.87 -0.51
C ASP A 11 26.11 -7.00 -0.96
N GLY A 12 26.65 -8.03 -1.60
CA GLY A 12 25.84 -9.15 -2.04
C GLY A 12 24.66 -8.72 -2.88
N MET A 13 23.44 -8.95 -2.39
CA MET A 13 22.20 -8.56 -3.05
C MET A 13 21.53 -7.36 -2.40
N ALA A 14 22.17 -6.76 -1.39
CA ALA A 14 21.57 -5.67 -0.61
C ALA A 14 21.76 -4.31 -1.28
N PHE A 15 20.69 -3.54 -1.30
CA PHE A 15 20.68 -2.16 -1.78
C PHE A 15 20.03 -1.25 -0.76
N GLU A 16 20.48 -0.02 -0.68
CA GLU A 16 19.86 1.00 0.15
C GLU A 16 19.26 2.08 -0.74
N ALA A 17 17.95 2.28 -0.62
CA ALA A 17 17.26 3.32 -1.35
C ALA A 17 17.18 4.59 -0.52
N ASP A 18 17.33 5.74 -1.18
CA ASP A 18 17.14 7.05 -0.58
C ASP A 18 15.88 7.66 -1.16
N VAL A 19 14.83 7.76 -0.33
CA VAL A 19 13.51 8.22 -0.76
C VAL A 19 13.05 9.34 0.17
N ASN A 20 12.90 10.55 -0.35
CA ASN A 20 12.47 11.72 0.43
C ASN A 20 13.31 11.92 1.70
N GLY A 21 14.61 11.64 1.63
CA GLY A 21 15.51 11.77 2.78
C GLY A 21 15.46 10.60 3.76
N HIS A 22 14.73 9.55 3.43
CA HIS A 22 14.63 8.33 4.25
C HIS A 22 15.32 7.16 3.59
N LYS A 23 15.85 6.27 4.41
CA LYS A 23 16.57 5.09 3.92
C LYS A 23 15.67 3.87 3.98
N ILE A 24 15.62 3.12 2.89
CA ILE A 24 14.89 1.87 2.80
C ILE A 24 15.87 0.80 2.31
N MET A 25 16.06 -0.24 3.13
CA MET A 25 16.91 -1.36 2.76
C MET A 25 16.15 -2.36 1.91
N LEU A 26 16.75 -2.84 0.84
CA LEU A 26 16.23 -3.92 0.00
C LEU A 26 17.21 -5.06 0.00
N ASP A 27 16.73 -6.29 0.06
CA ASP A 27 17.60 -7.46 -0.03
C ASP A 27 16.82 -8.64 -0.59
N ALA A 28 17.55 -9.69 -0.91
CA ALA A 28 16.98 -10.95 -1.33
C ALA A 28 16.95 -11.93 -0.17
N GLY A 29 16.25 -13.04 -0.36
CA GLY A 29 16.27 -14.14 0.59
C GLY A 29 17.60 -14.92 0.49
N GLU A 30 17.87 -15.71 1.52
CA GLU A 30 19.12 -16.47 1.59
C GLU A 30 19.26 -17.46 0.44
N GLN A 31 18.15 -18.01 -0.05
CA GLN A 31 18.16 -19.00 -1.14
C GLN A 31 18.68 -18.43 -2.45
N VAL A 32 18.67 -17.11 -2.62
CA VAL A 32 19.13 -16.45 -3.85
C VAL A 32 20.31 -15.51 -3.59
N GLY A 33 21.04 -15.75 -2.53
CA GLY A 33 22.29 -15.03 -2.24
C GLY A 33 22.14 -13.79 -1.39
N GLY A 34 20.96 -13.52 -0.85
CA GLY A 34 20.73 -12.42 0.07
C GLY A 34 20.91 -12.81 1.52
N HIS A 35 20.74 -11.83 2.42
CA HIS A 35 20.84 -12.02 3.86
C HIS A 35 19.58 -11.57 4.59
N ASN A 36 18.49 -11.34 3.85
CA ASN A 36 17.21 -10.92 4.40
C ASN A 36 17.32 -9.68 5.28
N LEU A 37 18.10 -8.71 4.85
CA LEU A 37 18.30 -7.45 5.57
C LEU A 37 17.22 -6.43 5.32
N GLY A 38 16.31 -6.70 4.40
CA GLY A 38 15.19 -5.84 4.07
C GLY A 38 14.19 -6.57 3.17
N PRO A 39 13.08 -5.90 2.84
CA PRO A 39 12.07 -6.52 1.98
C PRO A 39 12.58 -6.73 0.56
N ARG A 40 11.92 -7.62 -0.17
CA ARG A 40 12.09 -7.79 -1.61
C ARG A 40 11.48 -6.58 -2.31
N PRO A 41 11.99 -6.21 -3.50
CA PRO A 41 11.46 -5.03 -4.21
C PRO A 41 9.98 -5.13 -4.60
N LYS A 42 9.54 -6.28 -5.11
CA LYS A 42 8.21 -6.41 -5.66
C LYS A 42 7.09 -6.14 -4.65
N PRO A 43 7.13 -6.65 -3.39
CA PRO A 43 6.11 -6.34 -2.41
C PRO A 43 6.00 -4.85 -2.05
N LEU A 44 7.01 -4.04 -2.35
CA LEU A 44 6.91 -2.60 -2.15
C LEU A 44 5.85 -1.96 -3.03
N MET A 45 5.46 -2.61 -4.13
CA MET A 45 4.31 -2.18 -4.92
C MET A 45 3.01 -2.27 -4.12
N LEU A 46 2.89 -3.29 -3.27
CA LEU A 46 1.72 -3.43 -2.38
C LEU A 46 1.75 -2.36 -1.28
N VAL A 47 2.94 -2.09 -0.74
CA VAL A 47 3.12 -1.03 0.26
C VAL A 47 2.76 0.33 -0.32
N ALA A 48 3.18 0.61 -1.55
CA ALA A 48 2.87 1.87 -2.22
C ALA A 48 1.35 2.08 -2.34
N LEU A 49 0.63 1.05 -2.76
CA LEU A 49 -0.82 1.13 -2.88
C LEU A 49 -1.48 1.31 -1.51
N ALA A 50 -1.08 0.47 -0.54
CA ALA A 50 -1.65 0.52 0.81
C ALA A 50 -1.43 1.90 1.45
N GLY A 51 -0.20 2.40 1.41
CA GLY A 51 0.14 3.68 2.03
C GLY A 51 -0.55 4.87 1.36
N CYS A 52 -0.58 4.86 0.04
CA CYS A 52 -1.20 5.95 -0.72
C CYS A 52 -2.70 6.07 -0.38
N THR A 53 -3.44 4.97 -0.46
CA THR A 53 -4.88 4.98 -0.16
C THR A 53 -5.15 5.19 1.33
N ALA A 54 -4.33 4.61 2.22
CA ALA A 54 -4.52 4.78 3.66
C ALA A 54 -4.41 6.26 4.08
N MET A 55 -3.41 6.96 3.57
CA MET A 55 -3.22 8.39 3.87
C MET A 55 -4.39 9.23 3.35
N ASP A 56 -4.91 8.91 2.16
CA ASP A 56 -6.11 9.57 1.63
C ASP A 56 -7.31 9.38 2.55
N VAL A 57 -7.57 8.13 2.94
CA VAL A 57 -8.74 7.79 3.77
C VAL A 57 -8.67 8.51 5.11
N VAL A 58 -7.52 8.50 5.78
CA VAL A 58 -7.35 9.21 7.05
C VAL A 58 -7.59 10.72 6.86
N SER A 59 -7.01 11.30 5.82
CA SER A 59 -7.18 12.73 5.54
C SER A 59 -8.65 13.09 5.29
N ILE A 60 -9.34 12.28 4.50
CA ILE A 60 -10.76 12.52 4.18
C ILE A 60 -11.64 12.36 5.43
N LEU A 61 -11.41 11.29 6.21
CA LEU A 61 -12.20 11.06 7.43
C LEU A 61 -11.97 12.14 8.48
N ASN A 62 -10.75 12.67 8.57
CA ASN A 62 -10.48 13.81 9.45
C ASN A 62 -11.31 15.03 9.03
N LYS A 63 -11.41 15.31 7.75
CA LYS A 63 -12.25 16.40 7.24
C LYS A 63 -13.74 16.17 7.48
N MET A 64 -14.15 14.91 7.48
CA MET A 64 -15.53 14.53 7.78
C MET A 64 -15.80 14.43 9.29
N ARG A 65 -14.79 14.71 10.12
CA ARG A 65 -14.87 14.66 11.58
C ARG A 65 -15.24 13.27 12.11
N VAL A 66 -14.71 12.23 11.47
CA VAL A 66 -14.83 10.85 11.93
C VAL A 66 -13.59 10.49 12.73
N GLN A 67 -13.79 10.03 13.96
CA GLN A 67 -12.70 9.59 14.82
C GLN A 67 -12.57 8.07 14.78
N LEU A 68 -11.38 7.59 14.45
CA LEU A 68 -11.05 6.18 14.46
C LEU A 68 -10.21 5.86 15.69
N ASP A 69 -10.45 4.71 16.29
CA ASP A 69 -9.55 4.20 17.34
C ASP A 69 -8.34 3.52 16.75
N ASN A 70 -8.54 2.84 15.62
CA ASN A 70 -7.46 2.23 14.85
C ASN A 70 -7.89 2.06 13.40
N PHE A 71 -6.92 1.91 12.52
CA PHE A 71 -7.15 1.74 11.08
C PHE A 71 -5.99 0.97 10.47
N ASP A 72 -6.30 -0.14 9.81
CA ASP A 72 -5.32 -0.94 9.10
C ASP A 72 -5.75 -1.09 7.64
N VAL A 73 -4.76 -1.18 6.77
CA VAL A 73 -4.97 -1.48 5.36
C VAL A 73 -4.08 -2.65 4.98
N LYS A 74 -4.69 -3.68 4.42
CA LYS A 74 -3.97 -4.83 3.89
C LYS A 74 -4.18 -4.87 2.38
N VAL A 75 -3.12 -5.17 1.64
CA VAL A 75 -3.22 -5.37 0.18
C VAL A 75 -2.74 -6.78 -0.14
N GLU A 76 -3.58 -7.53 -0.82
CA GLU A 76 -3.25 -8.85 -1.32
C GLU A 76 -2.99 -8.75 -2.82
N GLY A 77 -1.88 -9.31 -3.29
CA GLY A 77 -1.53 -9.32 -4.71
C GLY A 77 -1.39 -10.74 -5.21
N GLU A 78 -2.02 -11.01 -6.36
CA GLU A 78 -1.85 -12.29 -7.05
C GLU A 78 -0.67 -12.18 -8.01
N LEU A 79 0.21 -13.16 -7.97
CA LEU A 79 1.37 -13.20 -8.86
C LEU A 79 1.07 -14.09 -10.06
N SER A 80 1.62 -13.73 -11.21
CA SER A 80 1.54 -14.55 -12.41
C SER A 80 2.33 -15.84 -12.23
N GLU A 81 1.96 -16.87 -13.00
CA GLU A 81 2.72 -18.12 -13.03
C GLU A 81 3.83 -18.07 -14.08
N GLU A 82 3.72 -17.16 -15.04
CA GLU A 82 4.66 -17.01 -16.15
C GLU A 82 5.70 -15.94 -15.85
N GLN A 83 6.87 -16.08 -16.44
CA GLN A 83 7.91 -15.07 -16.40
C GLN A 83 7.63 -13.94 -17.39
N PRO A 84 7.93 -12.69 -17.08
CA PRO A 84 8.40 -12.25 -15.77
C PRO A 84 7.28 -12.28 -14.73
N VAL A 85 7.57 -12.80 -13.56
CA VAL A 85 6.59 -12.89 -12.47
C VAL A 85 6.20 -11.49 -12.04
N HIS A 86 4.89 -11.20 -12.09
CA HIS A 86 4.35 -9.87 -11.80
C HIS A 86 2.97 -9.99 -11.19
N TYR A 87 2.49 -8.91 -10.58
CA TYR A 87 1.14 -8.89 -10.03
C TYR A 87 0.11 -8.81 -11.16
N THR A 88 -0.91 -9.68 -11.08
CA THR A 88 -2.00 -9.74 -12.04
C THR A 88 -3.29 -9.13 -11.51
N SER A 89 -3.41 -8.97 -10.17
CA SER A 89 -4.52 -8.29 -9.53
C SER A 89 -4.11 -7.90 -8.12
N MET A 90 -4.79 -6.91 -7.56
CA MET A 90 -4.60 -6.50 -6.17
C MET A 90 -5.96 -6.28 -5.51
N HIS A 91 -6.07 -6.68 -4.24
CA HIS A 91 -7.27 -6.48 -3.44
C HIS A 91 -6.91 -5.76 -2.15
N ILE A 92 -7.60 -4.65 -1.88
CA ILE A 92 -7.36 -3.82 -0.71
C ILE A 92 -8.41 -4.15 0.35
N ILE A 93 -7.98 -4.41 1.57
CA ILE A 93 -8.89 -4.63 2.71
C ILE A 93 -8.67 -3.47 3.68
N TYR A 94 -9.71 -2.64 3.84
CA TYR A 94 -9.69 -1.55 4.80
C TYR A 94 -10.37 -2.02 6.08
N GLU A 95 -9.67 -1.89 7.20
CA GLU A 95 -10.19 -2.36 8.49
C GLU A 95 -10.19 -1.21 9.48
N PHE A 96 -11.40 -0.90 10.00
CA PHE A 96 -11.63 0.25 10.87
C PHE A 96 -12.08 -0.20 12.24
N TRP A 97 -11.56 0.45 13.26
CA TRP A 97 -12.01 0.30 14.65
C TRP A 97 -12.44 1.66 15.19
N GLY A 98 -13.58 1.70 15.83
CA GLY A 98 -14.08 2.91 16.42
C GLY A 98 -15.48 2.75 16.97
N LYS A 99 -15.95 3.76 17.70
CA LYS A 99 -17.27 3.77 18.29
C LYS A 99 -18.27 4.43 17.33
N ASP A 100 -19.36 3.74 17.04
CA ASP A 100 -20.45 4.27 16.22
C ASP A 100 -19.97 4.86 14.89
N LEU A 101 -19.08 4.13 14.21
CA LEU A 101 -18.51 4.63 12.96
C LEU A 101 -19.57 4.73 11.87
N PRO A 102 -19.67 5.88 11.18
CA PRO A 102 -20.66 6.06 10.12
C PRO A 102 -20.20 5.35 8.85
N VAL A 103 -20.74 4.18 8.57
CA VAL A 103 -20.34 3.31 7.46
C VAL A 103 -20.37 4.06 6.13
N GLU A 104 -21.38 4.90 5.91
CA GLU A 104 -21.50 5.65 4.66
C GLU A 104 -20.32 6.60 4.43
N LYS A 105 -19.82 7.22 5.51
CA LYS A 105 -18.65 8.10 5.42
C LYS A 105 -17.39 7.30 5.15
N LEU A 106 -17.25 6.12 5.77
CA LEU A 106 -16.12 5.23 5.51
C LEU A 106 -16.09 4.80 4.05
N GLU A 107 -17.23 4.38 3.53
CA GLU A 107 -17.35 3.99 2.12
C GLU A 107 -17.04 5.14 1.18
N LYS A 108 -17.52 6.34 1.51
CA LYS A 108 -17.27 7.52 0.69
C LYS A 108 -15.80 7.89 0.67
N ALA A 109 -15.12 7.79 1.82
CA ALA A 109 -13.68 8.06 1.89
C ALA A 109 -12.89 7.09 1.02
N ILE A 110 -13.24 5.80 1.06
CA ILE A 110 -12.60 4.79 0.22
C ILE A 110 -12.84 5.09 -1.26
N THR A 111 -14.08 5.37 -1.64
CA THR A 111 -14.44 5.66 -3.03
C THR A 111 -13.67 6.87 -3.54
N LEU A 112 -13.60 7.94 -2.76
CA LEU A 112 -12.87 9.14 -3.16
C LEU A 112 -11.38 8.86 -3.34
N SER A 113 -10.77 8.06 -2.45
CA SER A 113 -9.39 7.68 -2.61
C SER A 113 -9.18 6.90 -3.91
N GLN A 114 -9.99 5.87 -4.13
CA GLN A 114 -9.82 4.98 -5.28
C GLN A 114 -10.11 5.66 -6.61
N GLU A 115 -11.11 6.55 -6.67
CA GLU A 115 -11.53 7.15 -7.92
C GLU A 115 -10.87 8.49 -8.23
N ARG A 116 -10.41 9.23 -7.20
CA ARG A 116 -9.93 10.60 -7.42
C ARG A 116 -8.53 10.88 -6.91
N TYR A 117 -8.11 10.30 -5.79
CA TYR A 117 -6.91 10.81 -5.11
C TYR A 117 -5.72 9.86 -5.07
N CYS A 118 -5.93 8.54 -5.07
CA CYS A 118 -4.81 7.61 -5.02
C CYS A 118 -4.14 7.46 -6.38
N GLY A 119 -3.01 8.16 -6.55
CA GLY A 119 -2.26 8.10 -7.81
C GLY A 119 -1.70 6.73 -8.11
N VAL A 120 -1.38 5.94 -7.07
CA VAL A 120 -0.89 4.57 -7.26
C VAL A 120 -2.01 3.69 -7.82
N SER A 121 -3.22 3.78 -7.24
CA SER A 121 -4.37 3.04 -7.76
C SER A 121 -4.69 3.44 -9.21
N ALA A 122 -4.57 4.73 -9.52
CA ALA A 122 -4.80 5.23 -10.88
C ALA A 122 -3.88 4.57 -11.89
N VAL A 123 -2.63 4.35 -11.54
CA VAL A 123 -1.66 3.68 -12.42
C VAL A 123 -1.94 2.18 -12.48
N TYR A 124 -2.07 1.54 -11.32
CA TYR A 124 -2.22 0.09 -11.25
C TYR A 124 -3.51 -0.39 -11.91
N SER A 125 -4.61 0.35 -11.76
CA SER A 125 -5.89 -0.06 -12.33
C SER A 125 -5.92 -0.02 -13.85
N LYS A 126 -4.95 0.62 -14.48
CA LYS A 126 -4.82 0.60 -15.94
C LYS A 126 -4.27 -0.71 -16.47
N VAL A 127 -3.59 -1.49 -15.63
CA VAL A 127 -2.92 -2.72 -16.07
C VAL A 127 -3.45 -3.96 -15.37
N MET A 128 -4.26 -3.82 -14.31
CA MET A 128 -4.81 -4.97 -13.59
C MET A 128 -6.05 -4.57 -12.81
N PRO A 129 -6.91 -5.54 -12.44
CA PRO A 129 -8.01 -5.26 -11.51
C PRO A 129 -7.48 -4.88 -10.13
N VAL A 130 -8.00 -3.78 -9.58
CA VAL A 130 -7.76 -3.36 -8.21
C VAL A 130 -9.12 -3.28 -7.53
N THR A 131 -9.36 -4.18 -6.59
CA THR A 131 -10.63 -4.29 -5.88
C THR A 131 -10.45 -4.00 -4.40
N HIS A 132 -11.55 -3.81 -3.68
CA HIS A 132 -11.46 -3.55 -2.24
C HIS A 132 -12.66 -4.09 -1.48
N SER A 133 -12.47 -4.23 -0.18
CA SER A 133 -13.50 -4.56 0.79
C SER A 133 -13.23 -3.81 2.09
N MET A 134 -14.22 -3.80 2.97
CA MET A 134 -14.16 -3.06 4.22
C MET A 134 -14.66 -3.92 5.37
N VAL A 135 -13.97 -3.83 6.51
CA VAL A 135 -14.37 -4.48 7.77
C VAL A 135 -14.44 -3.39 8.84
N VAL A 136 -15.52 -3.35 9.59
CA VAL A 136 -15.73 -2.36 10.64
C VAL A 136 -15.91 -3.07 11.98
N HIS A 137 -15.14 -2.66 12.97
CA HIS A 137 -15.22 -3.17 14.34
C HIS A 137 -15.69 -2.06 15.26
N ASP A 138 -16.78 -2.33 15.99
CA ASP A 138 -17.30 -1.40 16.99
C ASP A 138 -16.55 -1.61 18.29
N THR A 139 -15.92 -0.56 18.78
CA THR A 139 -15.11 -0.62 20.01
C THR A 139 -15.88 -0.21 21.26
N LYS A 140 -17.11 0.29 21.12
CA LYS A 140 -17.99 0.73 22.21
C LYS A 140 -17.31 1.55 23.29
#